data_ad46f479f468004ce391d9d4531394d4
#
_entry.id   ad46f479f468004ce391d9d4531394d4
#
_cell.length_a   1.000
_cell.length_b   1.000
_cell.length_c   1.000
_cell.angle_alpha   90.00
_cell.angle_beta   90.00
_cell.angle_gamma   90.00
#
_symmetry.space_group_name_H-M   'P 1'
#
loop_
_entity.id
_entity.type
_entity.pdbx_description
1 polymer ?
#
loop_
_entity_poly.entity_id
_entity_poly.type
_entity_poly.pdbx_seq_one_letter_code
_entity_poly.pdbx_strand_id
1 'polypeptide(L)'
;MEPIRFYRPQDPHGCCSNYSLHAVTADGVTFLTSEHYYQWAKHITVDPAYAETIRLAPTPGKAWRLANDRAHPQRTDWEQIKDDVMRLVVLHKFVQHEDCRREILATGDRMLIEASPRDAYWGEGADRTGRNMLGMILMEVRGVLREDAALQEQIDGASSGMHEDALANLPSPAAEYERQVRARLATAK
;
A
#
# COMPACT_ATOMS: atom_id res chain seq x y z
N MET A 1 -6.48 3.74 23.57
CA MET A 1 -5.55 4.70 22.92
C MET A 1 -6.33 5.45 21.85
N GLU A 2 -6.11 6.77 21.71
CA GLU A 2 -6.77 7.53 20.64
C GLU A 2 -6.29 7.09 19.26
N PRO A 3 -7.19 7.04 18.26
CA PRO A 3 -6.83 6.71 16.89
C PRO A 3 -5.93 7.79 16.26
N ILE A 4 -5.08 7.39 15.36
CA ILE A 4 -4.30 8.29 14.51
C ILE A 4 -5.14 8.59 13.26
N ARG A 5 -5.40 9.87 13.03
CA ARG A 5 -6.03 10.35 11.80
C ARG A 5 -4.99 10.96 10.89
N PHE A 6 -4.96 10.52 9.64
CA PHE A 6 -4.10 11.07 8.59
C PHE A 6 -4.96 11.45 7.38
N TYR A 7 -4.50 12.41 6.59
CA TYR A 7 -5.22 12.80 5.37
C TYR A 7 -4.26 13.35 4.31
N ARG A 8 -3.61 14.48 4.58
CA ARG A 8 -2.74 15.14 3.60
C ARG A 8 -1.29 14.69 3.79
N PRO A 9 -0.49 14.63 2.69
CA PRO A 9 0.93 14.25 2.79
C PRO A 9 1.76 15.10 3.75
N GLN A 10 1.39 16.36 3.97
CA GLN A 10 2.10 17.29 4.85
C GLN A 10 1.63 17.28 6.31
N ASP A 11 0.54 16.56 6.60
CA ASP A 11 0.04 16.40 7.97
C ASP A 11 0.88 15.36 8.74
N PRO A 12 0.81 15.32 10.09
CA PRO A 12 1.36 14.20 10.85
C PRO A 12 0.87 12.86 10.31
N HIS A 13 1.77 11.89 10.20
CA HIS A 13 1.51 10.57 9.58
C HIS A 13 1.13 10.66 8.08
N GLY A 14 1.50 11.74 7.41
CA GLY A 14 1.21 11.96 6.00
C GLY A 14 1.81 10.93 5.05
N CYS A 15 2.84 10.18 5.48
CA CYS A 15 3.36 9.04 4.74
C CYS A 15 2.31 7.91 4.56
N CYS A 16 1.30 7.84 5.42
CA CYS A 16 0.17 6.91 5.28
C CYS A 16 -0.74 7.26 4.09
N SER A 17 -0.78 8.52 3.67
CA SER A 17 -1.56 8.92 2.49
C SER A 17 -0.99 8.35 1.20
N ASN A 18 -1.85 7.89 0.30
CA ASN A 18 -1.45 7.45 -1.04
C ASN A 18 -0.90 8.59 -1.91
N TYR A 19 -1.16 9.84 -1.52
CA TYR A 19 -0.67 11.04 -2.19
C TYR A 19 0.73 11.45 -1.74
N SER A 20 1.32 10.80 -0.72
CA SER A 20 2.67 11.08 -0.25
C SER A 20 3.72 10.80 -1.35
N LEU A 21 4.72 11.68 -1.48
CA LEU A 21 5.74 11.62 -2.54
C LEU A 21 6.83 10.56 -2.21
N HIS A 22 6.37 9.34 -1.94
CA HIS A 22 7.20 8.16 -1.77
C HIS A 22 6.99 7.30 -3.00
N ALA A 23 7.97 7.32 -3.90
CA ALA A 23 7.91 6.57 -5.16
C ALA A 23 7.88 5.06 -4.88
N VAL A 24 7.07 4.34 -5.64
CA VAL A 24 6.93 2.88 -5.49
C VAL A 24 7.41 2.20 -6.76
N THR A 25 8.29 1.22 -6.60
CA THR A 25 8.69 0.34 -7.69
C THR A 25 8.02 -1.02 -7.53
N ALA A 26 7.27 -1.44 -8.54
CA ALA A 26 6.63 -2.75 -8.60
C ALA A 26 6.82 -3.34 -10.01
N ASP A 27 7.19 -4.60 -10.08
CA ASP A 27 7.44 -5.34 -11.34
C ASP A 27 8.40 -4.59 -12.32
N GLY A 28 9.42 -3.91 -11.76
CA GLY A 28 10.40 -3.15 -12.54
C GLY A 28 9.92 -1.78 -13.03
N VAL A 29 8.69 -1.37 -12.68
CA VAL A 29 8.12 -0.07 -13.06
C VAL A 29 8.02 0.83 -11.85
N THR A 30 8.47 2.08 -11.99
CA THR A 30 8.43 3.08 -10.91
C THR A 30 7.25 4.04 -11.09
N PHE A 31 6.56 4.30 -9.99
CA PHE A 31 5.42 5.20 -9.87
C PHE A 31 5.74 6.31 -8.88
N LEU A 32 5.35 7.53 -9.18
CA LEU A 32 5.66 8.70 -8.34
C LEU A 32 5.04 8.62 -6.92
N THR A 33 3.90 7.98 -6.78
CA THR A 33 3.20 7.75 -5.50
C THR A 33 2.39 6.44 -5.57
N SER A 34 1.95 5.94 -4.42
CA SER A 34 1.01 4.80 -4.35
C SER A 34 -0.28 5.05 -5.15
N GLU A 35 -0.74 6.32 -5.17
CA GLU A 35 -1.92 6.71 -5.96
C GLU A 35 -1.72 6.48 -7.45
N HIS A 36 -0.53 6.81 -8.01
CA HIS A 36 -0.25 6.56 -9.42
C HIS A 36 -0.33 5.07 -9.77
N TYR A 37 0.26 4.21 -8.94
CA TYR A 37 0.15 2.76 -9.14
C TYR A 37 -1.29 2.29 -9.10
N TYR A 38 -2.03 2.69 -8.06
CA TYR A 38 -3.42 2.27 -7.86
C TYR A 38 -4.31 2.70 -9.03
N GLN A 39 -4.15 3.92 -9.51
CA GLN A 39 -4.92 4.44 -10.63
C GLN A 39 -4.50 3.80 -11.98
N TRP A 40 -3.21 3.58 -12.19
CA TRP A 40 -2.66 2.87 -13.34
C TRP A 40 -3.22 1.44 -13.45
N ALA A 41 -3.33 0.73 -12.33
CA ALA A 41 -3.79 -0.65 -12.28
C ALA A 41 -5.23 -0.85 -12.79
N LYS A 42 -6.05 0.20 -12.80
CA LYS A 42 -7.41 0.17 -13.37
C LYS A 42 -7.43 -0.04 -14.88
N HIS A 43 -6.37 0.37 -15.57
CA HIS A 43 -6.35 0.47 -17.03
C HIS A 43 -5.32 -0.42 -17.71
N ILE A 44 -4.27 -0.84 -17.03
CA ILE A 44 -3.11 -1.52 -17.66
C ILE A 44 -3.47 -2.75 -18.49
N THR A 45 -4.49 -3.49 -18.12
CA THR A 45 -4.92 -4.70 -18.84
C THR A 45 -5.86 -4.43 -20.01
N VAL A 46 -6.47 -3.24 -20.08
CA VAL A 46 -7.47 -2.89 -21.11
C VAL A 46 -7.02 -1.77 -22.03
N ASP A 47 -6.23 -0.82 -21.54
CA ASP A 47 -5.65 0.27 -22.31
C ASP A 47 -4.25 0.62 -21.75
N PRO A 48 -3.21 -0.17 -22.13
CA PRO A 48 -1.84 0.05 -21.63
C PRO A 48 -1.28 1.43 -22.00
N ALA A 49 -1.64 1.99 -23.14
CA ALA A 49 -1.17 3.32 -23.55
C ALA A 49 -1.77 4.42 -22.66
N TYR A 50 -3.04 4.30 -22.33
CA TYR A 50 -3.69 5.23 -21.42
C TYR A 50 -3.18 5.05 -19.96
N ALA A 51 -2.98 3.81 -19.54
CA ALA A 51 -2.38 3.53 -18.24
C ALA A 51 -1.02 4.22 -18.08
N GLU A 52 -0.18 4.22 -19.14
CA GLU A 52 1.10 4.93 -19.13
C GLU A 52 0.95 6.44 -18.97
N THR A 53 -0.08 7.03 -19.56
CA THR A 53 -0.44 8.45 -19.35
C THR A 53 -0.78 8.75 -17.88
N ILE A 54 -1.46 7.83 -17.21
CA ILE A 54 -1.78 7.92 -15.78
C ILE A 54 -0.51 7.82 -14.94
N ARG A 55 0.37 6.85 -15.24
CA ARG A 55 1.65 6.66 -14.55
C ARG A 55 2.52 7.90 -14.59
N LEU A 56 2.57 8.57 -15.74
CA LEU A 56 3.38 9.76 -16.01
C LEU A 56 2.69 11.07 -15.59
N ALA A 57 1.54 11.03 -14.97
CA ALA A 57 0.84 12.22 -14.50
C ALA A 57 1.73 13.01 -13.52
N PRO A 58 1.74 14.36 -13.58
CA PRO A 58 2.65 15.17 -12.76
C PRO A 58 2.26 15.22 -11.27
N THR A 59 1.06 14.80 -10.92
CA THR A 59 0.58 14.77 -9.52
C THR A 59 -0.40 13.63 -9.29
N PRO A 60 -0.51 13.11 -8.06
CA PRO A 60 -1.49 12.07 -7.73
C PRO A 60 -2.93 12.49 -8.02
N GLY A 61 -3.29 13.75 -7.79
CA GLY A 61 -4.61 14.27 -8.14
C GLY A 61 -4.87 14.32 -9.66
N LYS A 62 -3.83 14.47 -10.49
CA LYS A 62 -3.98 14.37 -11.96
C LYS A 62 -4.12 12.89 -12.38
N ALA A 63 -3.35 11.98 -11.78
CA ALA A 63 -3.49 10.55 -12.00
C ALA A 63 -4.91 10.07 -11.67
N TRP A 64 -5.44 10.50 -10.52
CA TRP A 64 -6.83 10.21 -10.13
C TRP A 64 -7.84 10.73 -11.15
N ARG A 65 -7.70 11.99 -11.62
CA ARG A 65 -8.64 12.57 -12.61
C ARG A 65 -8.62 11.82 -13.94
N LEU A 66 -7.43 11.46 -14.42
CA LEU A 66 -7.29 10.67 -15.64
C LEU A 66 -7.96 9.31 -15.47
N ALA A 67 -7.65 8.58 -14.44
CA ALA A 67 -8.19 7.23 -14.23
C ALA A 67 -9.71 7.18 -14.00
N ASN A 68 -10.34 8.30 -13.66
CA ASN A 68 -11.79 8.39 -13.51
C ASN A 68 -12.48 9.10 -14.71
N ASP A 69 -11.74 9.30 -15.80
CA ASP A 69 -12.34 9.76 -17.06
C ASP A 69 -13.14 8.61 -17.70
N ARG A 70 -14.45 8.84 -17.83
CA ARG A 70 -15.39 7.85 -18.38
C ARG A 70 -15.20 7.55 -19.86
N ALA A 71 -14.40 8.35 -20.58
CA ALA A 71 -14.05 8.08 -21.97
C ALA A 71 -13.11 6.87 -22.13
N HIS A 72 -12.44 6.45 -21.04
CA HIS A 72 -11.48 5.36 -21.05
C HIS A 72 -11.98 4.17 -20.21
N PRO A 73 -12.03 2.96 -20.77
CA PRO A 73 -12.54 1.81 -20.06
C PRO A 73 -11.59 1.41 -18.92
N GLN A 74 -12.17 1.02 -17.81
CA GLN A 74 -11.47 0.34 -16.72
C GLN A 74 -11.67 -1.17 -16.85
N ARG A 75 -10.78 -1.94 -16.24
CA ARG A 75 -10.94 -3.40 -16.15
C ARG A 75 -12.23 -3.78 -15.44
N THR A 76 -12.90 -4.81 -15.91
CA THR A 76 -14.24 -5.19 -15.44
C THR A 76 -14.25 -5.85 -14.05
N ASP A 77 -13.13 -6.44 -13.64
CA ASP A 77 -12.93 -7.10 -12.35
C ASP A 77 -12.42 -6.13 -11.24
N TRP A 78 -12.39 -4.82 -11.53
CA TRP A 78 -11.79 -3.83 -10.61
C TRP A 78 -12.35 -3.89 -9.19
N GLU A 79 -13.66 -3.98 -9.04
CA GLU A 79 -14.31 -4.01 -7.74
C GLU A 79 -13.93 -5.24 -6.91
N GLN A 80 -13.51 -6.32 -7.56
CA GLN A 80 -13.09 -7.57 -6.90
C GLN A 80 -11.65 -7.51 -6.42
N ILE A 81 -10.79 -6.76 -7.13
CA ILE A 81 -9.32 -6.78 -6.89
C ILE A 81 -8.78 -5.50 -6.25
N LYS A 82 -9.54 -4.42 -6.22
CA LYS A 82 -9.07 -3.09 -5.80
C LYS A 82 -8.40 -3.08 -4.42
N ASP A 83 -8.90 -3.89 -3.50
CA ASP A 83 -8.35 -3.98 -2.14
C ASP A 83 -7.00 -4.69 -2.14
N ASP A 84 -6.84 -5.75 -2.94
CA ASP A 84 -5.55 -6.45 -3.05
C ASP A 84 -4.52 -5.63 -3.84
N VAL A 85 -4.93 -4.86 -4.84
CA VAL A 85 -4.07 -3.87 -5.50
C VAL A 85 -3.59 -2.82 -4.48
N MET A 86 -4.48 -2.37 -3.58
CA MET A 86 -4.10 -1.44 -2.51
C MET A 86 -3.13 -2.07 -1.51
N ARG A 87 -3.37 -3.32 -1.08
CA ARG A 87 -2.45 -4.06 -0.19
C ARG A 87 -1.05 -4.12 -0.78
N LEU A 88 -0.96 -4.47 -2.07
CA LEU A 88 0.31 -4.60 -2.76
C LEU A 88 1.08 -3.28 -2.78
N VAL A 89 0.45 -2.19 -3.21
CA VAL A 89 1.15 -0.91 -3.32
C VAL A 89 1.49 -0.31 -1.96
N VAL A 90 0.66 -0.50 -0.95
CA VAL A 90 0.95 -0.07 0.43
C VAL A 90 2.14 -0.85 0.98
N LEU A 91 2.16 -2.18 0.83
CA LEU A 91 3.31 -2.99 1.24
C LEU A 91 4.60 -2.49 0.57
N HIS A 92 4.61 -2.34 -0.76
CA HIS A 92 5.78 -1.89 -1.51
C HIS A 92 6.29 -0.53 -1.01
N LYS A 93 5.40 0.43 -0.73
CA LYS A 93 5.80 1.72 -0.17
C LYS A 93 6.54 1.57 1.15
N PHE A 94 5.95 0.84 2.09
CA PHE A 94 6.52 0.74 3.45
C PHE A 94 7.73 -0.18 3.54
N VAL A 95 7.92 -1.09 2.60
CA VAL A 95 9.16 -1.88 2.46
C VAL A 95 10.29 -1.05 1.84
N GLN A 96 9.97 -0.21 0.84
CA GLN A 96 10.96 0.55 0.09
C GLN A 96 11.40 1.86 0.77
N HIS A 97 10.64 2.38 1.74
CA HIS A 97 10.91 3.65 2.41
C HIS A 97 11.05 3.47 3.93
N GLU A 98 12.27 3.50 4.41
CA GLU A 98 12.62 3.26 5.83
C GLU A 98 11.99 4.31 6.77
N ASP A 99 11.90 5.55 6.37
CA ASP A 99 11.23 6.63 7.12
C ASP A 99 9.74 6.32 7.33
N CYS A 100 9.03 5.91 6.27
CA CYS A 100 7.65 5.47 6.34
C CYS A 100 7.49 4.22 7.22
N ARG A 101 8.40 3.24 7.06
CA ARG A 101 8.41 2.00 7.85
C ARG A 101 8.54 2.30 9.33
N ARG A 102 9.49 3.13 9.73
CA ARG A 102 9.66 3.54 11.13
C ARG A 102 8.43 4.28 11.66
N GLU A 103 7.88 5.17 10.87
CA GLU A 103 6.72 5.94 11.28
C GLU A 103 5.49 5.05 11.53
N ILE A 104 5.17 4.13 10.62
CA ILE A 104 4.01 3.25 10.80
C ILE A 104 4.22 2.29 11.98
N LEU A 105 5.43 1.76 12.19
CA LEU A 105 5.76 0.90 13.33
C LEU A 105 5.63 1.66 14.66
N ALA A 106 6.05 2.93 14.71
CA ALA A 106 5.94 3.79 15.89
C ALA A 106 4.48 4.10 16.27
N THR A 107 3.51 3.87 15.38
CA THR A 107 2.08 4.02 15.72
C THR A 107 1.59 3.01 16.77
N GLY A 108 2.35 1.97 17.07
CA GLY A 108 1.95 0.93 18.04
C GLY A 108 0.67 0.23 17.57
N ASP A 109 -0.25 -0.03 18.49
CA ASP A 109 -1.53 -0.71 18.17
C ASP A 109 -2.67 0.26 17.91
N ARG A 110 -2.37 1.56 17.79
CA ARG A 110 -3.39 2.56 17.53
C ARG A 110 -4.09 2.31 16.20
N MET A 111 -5.40 2.57 16.19
CA MET A 111 -6.18 2.55 14.97
C MET A 111 -5.69 3.66 14.03
N LEU A 112 -5.53 3.31 12.75
CA LEU A 112 -5.21 4.26 11.68
C LEU A 112 -6.48 4.59 10.92
N ILE A 113 -6.78 5.87 10.73
CA ILE A 113 -8.01 6.34 10.08
C ILE A 113 -7.64 7.33 8.98
N GLU A 114 -8.03 7.02 7.74
CA GLU A 114 -7.99 8.01 6.68
C GLU A 114 -9.14 9.00 6.87
N ALA A 115 -8.81 10.22 7.30
CA ALA A 115 -9.78 11.27 7.61
C ALA A 115 -10.27 12.00 6.35
N SER A 116 -10.53 11.26 5.28
CA SER A 116 -11.09 11.80 4.04
C SER A 116 -12.57 12.18 4.23
N PRO A 117 -12.94 13.45 4.05
CA PRO A 117 -14.36 13.84 4.17
C PRO A 117 -15.20 13.46 2.96
N ARG A 118 -14.58 12.94 1.89
CA ARG A 118 -15.26 12.66 0.61
C ARG A 118 -15.29 11.19 0.25
N ASP A 119 -14.46 10.38 0.88
CA ASP A 119 -14.34 8.97 0.59
C ASP A 119 -14.78 8.15 1.80
N ALA A 120 -15.94 7.51 1.69
CA ALA A 120 -16.48 6.65 2.72
C ALA A 120 -16.08 5.18 2.54
N TYR A 121 -15.37 4.84 1.47
CA TYR A 121 -14.82 3.50 1.28
C TYR A 121 -13.39 3.40 1.79
N TRP A 122 -12.49 4.23 1.26
CA TRP A 122 -11.08 4.24 1.68
C TRP A 122 -10.89 4.93 3.02
N GLY A 123 -11.66 5.96 3.32
CA GLY A 123 -11.62 6.74 4.54
C GLY A 123 -12.88 6.67 5.39
N GLU A 124 -12.96 7.59 6.37
CA GLU A 124 -14.07 7.68 7.32
C GLU A 124 -15.32 8.41 6.76
N GLY A 125 -15.22 9.08 5.60
CA GLY A 125 -16.33 9.84 5.03
C GLY A 125 -16.69 11.11 5.82
N ALA A 126 -17.70 11.84 5.32
CA ALA A 126 -18.13 13.10 5.91
C ALA A 126 -18.75 12.96 7.32
N ASP A 127 -19.47 11.88 7.54
CA ASP A 127 -20.16 11.56 8.79
C ASP A 127 -19.35 10.66 9.72
N ARG A 128 -18.12 10.29 9.33
CA ARG A 128 -17.21 9.41 10.05
C ARG A 128 -17.73 7.98 10.23
N THR A 129 -18.62 7.53 9.38
CA THR A 129 -19.16 6.16 9.38
C THR A 129 -18.62 5.31 8.24
N GLY A 130 -17.68 5.85 7.45
CA GLY A 130 -17.06 5.16 6.34
C GLY A 130 -16.26 3.92 6.74
N ARG A 131 -15.97 3.09 5.75
CA ARG A 131 -15.34 1.77 5.94
C ARG A 131 -13.87 1.84 6.35
N ASN A 132 -13.19 2.95 6.09
CA ASN A 132 -11.77 3.14 6.41
C ASN A 132 -10.86 2.02 5.88
N MET A 133 -11.10 1.54 4.66
CA MET A 133 -10.37 0.41 4.09
C MET A 133 -8.86 0.66 3.97
N LEU A 134 -8.43 1.91 3.69
CA LEU A 134 -7.01 2.24 3.66
C LEU A 134 -6.39 2.11 5.06
N GLY A 135 -7.05 2.62 6.08
CA GLY A 135 -6.59 2.46 7.47
C GLY A 135 -6.48 0.99 7.89
N MET A 136 -7.45 0.15 7.48
CA MET A 136 -7.42 -1.29 7.76
C MET A 136 -6.22 -1.97 7.07
N ILE A 137 -5.99 -1.70 5.79
CA ILE A 137 -4.85 -2.24 5.04
C ILE A 137 -3.51 -1.76 5.64
N LEU A 138 -3.41 -0.50 6.04
CA LEU A 138 -2.22 0.01 6.71
C LEU A 138 -1.93 -0.71 8.04
N MET A 139 -2.97 -1.01 8.83
CA MET A 139 -2.81 -1.77 10.07
C MET A 139 -2.42 -3.24 9.79
N GLU A 140 -2.96 -3.85 8.74
CA GLU A 140 -2.57 -5.18 8.25
C GLU A 140 -1.09 -5.20 7.85
N VAL A 141 -0.65 -4.28 6.99
CA VAL A 141 0.75 -4.15 6.56
C VAL A 141 1.68 -3.84 7.74
N ARG A 142 1.26 -3.01 8.70
CA ARG A 142 2.02 -2.76 9.93
C ARG A 142 2.28 -4.05 10.71
N GLY A 143 1.31 -4.94 10.79
CA GLY A 143 1.48 -6.26 11.42
C GLY A 143 2.57 -7.08 10.73
N VAL A 144 2.51 -7.18 9.41
CA VAL A 144 3.51 -7.88 8.58
C VAL A 144 4.92 -7.30 8.78
N LEU A 145 5.04 -5.97 8.81
CA LEU A 145 6.33 -5.29 8.99
C LEU A 145 6.92 -5.50 10.39
N ARG A 146 6.08 -5.69 11.43
CA ARG A 146 6.54 -6.07 12.78
C ARG A 146 7.11 -7.47 12.81
N GLU A 147 6.43 -8.42 12.18
CA GLU A 147 6.91 -9.80 12.07
C GLU A 147 8.23 -9.86 11.30
N ASP A 148 8.35 -9.08 10.23
CA ASP A 148 9.56 -8.95 9.42
C ASP A 148 10.73 -8.39 10.26
N ALA A 149 10.49 -7.35 11.05
CA ALA A 149 11.48 -6.78 11.95
C ALA A 149 11.90 -7.75 13.07
N ALA A 150 10.93 -8.46 13.67
CA ALA A 150 11.20 -9.44 14.70
C ALA A 150 12.02 -10.63 14.18
N LEU A 151 11.76 -11.09 12.95
CA LEU A 151 12.58 -12.10 12.30
C LEU A 151 14.02 -11.60 12.08
N GLN A 152 14.20 -10.37 11.62
CA GLN A 152 15.51 -9.77 11.41
C GLN A 152 16.29 -9.66 12.73
N GLU A 153 15.65 -9.23 13.81
CA GLU A 153 16.26 -9.17 15.14
C GLU A 153 16.70 -10.57 15.64
N GLN A 154 15.92 -11.62 15.34
CA GLN A 154 16.30 -12.99 15.66
C GLN A 154 17.52 -13.46 14.87
N ILE A 155 17.59 -13.13 13.58
CA ILE A 155 18.75 -13.45 12.73
C ILE A 155 19.98 -12.72 13.25
N ASP A 156 19.90 -11.43 13.51
CA ASP A 156 21.00 -10.59 13.98
C ASP A 156 21.47 -11.01 15.39
N GLY A 157 20.57 -11.51 16.23
CA GLY A 157 20.85 -12.00 17.58
C GLY A 157 21.34 -13.45 17.65
N ALA A 158 21.19 -14.22 16.58
CA ALA A 158 21.67 -15.60 16.53
C ALA A 158 23.20 -15.59 16.47
N SER A 159 23.84 -16.24 17.46
CA SER A 159 25.30 -16.50 17.41
C SER A 159 25.59 -17.44 16.24
N SER A 160 26.62 -17.13 15.42
CA SER A 160 26.99 -17.87 14.21
C SER A 160 26.97 -19.41 14.40
N GLY A 161 26.18 -20.08 13.56
CA GLY A 161 26.05 -21.54 13.58
C GLY A 161 24.81 -22.04 12.80
N MET A 162 24.52 -23.35 12.87
CA MET A 162 23.39 -23.98 12.17
C MET A 162 22.02 -23.34 12.46
N HIS A 163 21.87 -22.62 13.56
CA HIS A 163 20.63 -21.94 13.91
C HIS A 163 20.44 -20.62 13.13
N GLU A 164 21.53 -19.91 12.89
CA GLU A 164 21.55 -18.69 12.05
C GLU A 164 21.17 -19.04 10.60
N ASP A 165 21.79 -20.08 10.03
CA ASP A 165 21.49 -20.54 8.67
C ASP A 165 20.02 -20.96 8.51
N ALA A 166 19.43 -21.58 9.52
CA ALA A 166 18.03 -22.00 9.50
C ALA A 166 17.08 -20.80 9.51
N LEU A 167 17.35 -19.77 10.33
CA LEU A 167 16.56 -18.55 10.39
C LEU A 167 16.70 -17.69 9.13
N ALA A 168 17.93 -17.55 8.60
CA ALA A 168 18.21 -16.79 7.39
C ALA A 168 17.53 -17.38 6.13
N ASN A 169 17.20 -18.68 6.16
CA ASN A 169 16.48 -19.34 5.07
C ASN A 169 14.95 -19.27 5.20
N LEU A 170 14.41 -18.69 6.27
CA LEU A 170 12.97 -18.46 6.37
C LEU A 170 12.54 -17.35 5.39
N PRO A 171 11.39 -17.50 4.72
CA PRO A 171 10.86 -16.40 3.89
C PRO A 171 10.55 -15.21 4.77
N SER A 172 10.92 -14.00 4.32
CA SER A 172 10.51 -12.76 4.97
C SER A 172 8.97 -12.71 5.05
N PRO A 173 8.39 -12.35 6.19
CA PRO A 173 6.96 -12.13 6.33
C PRO A 173 6.38 -11.18 5.28
N ALA A 174 7.12 -10.13 4.91
CA ALA A 174 6.70 -9.21 3.86
C ALA A 174 6.66 -9.89 2.48
N ALA A 175 7.65 -10.72 2.13
CA ALA A 175 7.68 -11.46 0.88
C ALA A 175 6.56 -12.53 0.81
N GLU A 176 6.29 -13.20 1.92
CA GLU A 176 5.19 -14.18 2.02
C GLU A 176 3.83 -13.49 1.85
N TYR A 177 3.63 -12.36 2.51
CA TYR A 177 2.40 -11.57 2.36
C TYR A 177 2.20 -11.09 0.92
N GLU A 178 3.25 -10.57 0.28
CA GLU A 178 3.20 -10.18 -1.14
C GLU A 178 2.79 -11.36 -2.03
N ARG A 179 3.38 -12.53 -1.82
CA ARG A 179 3.05 -13.74 -2.57
C ARG A 179 1.58 -14.11 -2.42
N GLN A 180 1.03 -14.03 -1.22
CA GLN A 180 -0.39 -14.32 -0.95
C GLN A 180 -1.32 -13.29 -1.65
N VAL A 181 -0.98 -12.00 -1.60
CA VAL A 181 -1.75 -10.96 -2.29
C VAL A 181 -1.72 -11.20 -3.81
N ARG A 182 -0.56 -11.47 -4.39
CA ARG A 182 -0.42 -11.75 -5.82
C ARG A 182 -1.18 -13.00 -6.25
N ALA A 183 -1.23 -14.04 -5.41
CA ALA A 183 -2.02 -15.24 -5.68
C ALA A 183 -3.54 -14.92 -5.76
N ARG A 184 -4.07 -14.08 -4.87
CA ARG A 184 -5.46 -13.62 -4.94
C ARG A 184 -5.73 -12.81 -6.21
N LEU A 185 -4.83 -11.90 -6.58
CA LEU A 185 -4.94 -11.11 -7.82
C LEU A 185 -4.94 -12.00 -9.08
N ALA A 186 -4.18 -13.09 -9.08
CA ALA A 186 -4.13 -14.01 -10.21
C ALA A 186 -5.38 -14.89 -10.37
N THR A 187 -6.13 -15.10 -9.29
CA THR A 187 -7.36 -15.93 -9.28
C THR A 187 -8.65 -15.13 -9.48
N ALA A 188 -8.62 -13.82 -9.36
CA ALA A 188 -9.75 -12.95 -9.65
C ALA A 188 -10.00 -12.93 -11.18
N LYS A 189 -11.20 -13.39 -11.58
CA LYS A 189 -11.65 -13.44 -12.98
C LYS A 189 -12.83 -12.51 -13.19
#